data_3242bbb9b2eedbb7c632a343923f2c72
#
_entry.id   3242bbb9b2eedbb7c632a343923f2c72
#
_cell.length_a   1.000
_cell.length_b   1.000
_cell.length_c   1.000
_cell.angle_alpha   90.00
_cell.angle_beta   90.00
_cell.angle_gamma   90.00
#
_symmetry.space_group_name_H-M   'P 1'
#
loop_
_entity.id
_entity.type
_entity.pdbx_description
1 polymer ?
#
loop_
_entity_poly.entity_id
_entity_poly.type
_entity_poly.pdbx_seq_one_letter_code
_entity_poly.pdbx_strand_id
1 'polypeptide(L)'
;MSTMAMPQPTASEAAVRYLITNYSPKGNKVGWLMMASILVEAWDLYSIAFVLIFIKEQYNPDPLMLGLAAAGTQGGALIGALLGGWLSDKIGRRVMFLVTMVMFIVLALAQAFVPNVTWLVVIRFLLGIPLGSDISTGYTYIMESMAKGEREVMGNRWQFMFAVGEVLTIGVIVIFLLIDMQHEMLWRVTLGLGAVPALIILIMRHDVPETAVWLVQKGRYREAKQVAREMFNDNLDMLPDQDVQVPKVSTRAFLADLKKDPIRWRATIYGWIACFAQGSEFSTFAFYLPVLFVMVGVSSVLGNNLVTMALFCFAALSGWVGPLLTPKIGHRGIAIAGFGIVLASLLVAAFALYTDNKMLLPFAAAAMLWGHYWDASNCMTIPTMVAKPKYRGTASGFAYMFVKLPSFLAIFLFPSLFAAIGQAGATLFVAIFPLIGLLAAIFILPEVYGYEND
;
A
#
# COMPACT_ATOMS: atom_id res chain seq x y z
N MET A 1 25.81 3.56 -43.57
CA MET A 1 25.31 3.46 -42.20
C MET A 1 25.01 1.98 -41.94
N SER A 2 25.86 1.30 -41.20
CA SER A 2 25.68 -0.09 -40.83
C SER A 2 24.57 -0.13 -39.75
N THR A 3 23.42 -0.66 -40.05
CA THR A 3 22.42 -1.01 -39.06
C THR A 3 23.00 -2.09 -38.14
N MET A 4 23.49 -1.70 -36.96
CA MET A 4 23.83 -2.68 -35.93
C MET A 4 22.53 -3.46 -35.63
N ALA A 5 22.48 -4.72 -36.04
CA ALA A 5 21.44 -5.64 -35.68
C ALA A 5 21.41 -5.72 -34.16
N MET A 6 20.26 -5.41 -33.54
CA MET A 6 20.10 -5.59 -32.08
C MET A 6 20.38 -7.05 -31.74
N PRO A 7 21.16 -7.34 -30.67
CA PRO A 7 21.42 -8.69 -30.26
C PRO A 7 20.08 -9.40 -30.01
N GLN A 8 19.91 -10.62 -30.55
CA GLN A 8 18.71 -11.41 -30.31
C GLN A 8 18.55 -11.67 -28.81
N PRO A 9 17.31 -11.52 -28.26
CA PRO A 9 17.08 -11.76 -26.85
C PRO A 9 17.45 -13.20 -26.47
N THR A 10 18.05 -13.36 -25.30
CA THR A 10 18.32 -14.71 -24.76
C THR A 10 17.00 -15.46 -24.54
N ALA A 11 17.03 -16.80 -24.53
CA ALA A 11 15.84 -17.63 -24.29
C ALA A 11 15.12 -17.24 -22.98
N SER A 12 15.89 -16.87 -21.95
CA SER A 12 15.32 -16.40 -20.67
C SER A 12 14.65 -15.03 -20.78
N GLU A 13 15.21 -14.08 -21.55
CA GLU A 13 14.59 -12.79 -21.79
C GLU A 13 13.32 -12.92 -22.62
N ALA A 14 13.32 -13.77 -23.64
CA ALA A 14 12.15 -14.08 -24.44
C ALA A 14 11.03 -14.71 -23.58
N ALA A 15 11.36 -15.65 -22.68
CA ALA A 15 10.40 -16.27 -21.77
C ALA A 15 9.82 -15.27 -20.75
N VAL A 16 10.67 -14.42 -20.18
CA VAL A 16 10.20 -13.36 -19.26
C VAL A 16 9.28 -12.39 -19.99
N ARG A 17 9.65 -11.93 -21.19
CA ARG A 17 8.80 -11.05 -22.00
C ARG A 17 7.47 -11.71 -22.33
N TYR A 18 7.47 -12.97 -22.71
CA TYR A 18 6.25 -13.76 -22.95
C TYR A 18 5.33 -13.77 -21.73
N LEU A 19 5.85 -14.12 -20.55
CA LEU A 19 5.08 -14.23 -19.30
C LEU A 19 4.44 -12.92 -18.85
N ILE A 20 5.12 -11.78 -19.04
CA ILE A 20 4.60 -10.48 -18.61
C ILE A 20 3.66 -9.81 -19.63
N THR A 21 3.60 -10.33 -20.87
CA THR A 21 2.73 -9.78 -21.92
C THR A 21 1.49 -10.62 -22.17
N ASN A 22 1.54 -11.93 -21.91
CA ASN A 22 0.44 -12.83 -22.21
C ASN A 22 -0.53 -12.99 -21.03
N TYR A 23 -1.77 -13.26 -21.38
CA TYR A 23 -2.86 -13.48 -20.44
C TYR A 23 -2.63 -14.75 -19.60
N SER A 24 -2.83 -14.62 -18.29
CA SER A 24 -2.82 -15.74 -17.34
C SER A 24 -4.26 -16.06 -16.90
N PRO A 25 -4.80 -17.25 -17.22
CA PRO A 25 -6.16 -17.64 -16.80
C PRO A 25 -6.39 -17.57 -15.29
N LYS A 26 -5.34 -17.82 -14.49
CA LYS A 26 -5.40 -17.75 -13.03
C LYS A 26 -4.94 -16.39 -12.46
N GLY A 27 -4.40 -15.52 -13.31
CA GLY A 27 -3.78 -14.24 -12.89
C GLY A 27 -4.71 -13.36 -12.09
N ASN A 28 -5.97 -13.19 -12.52
CA ASN A 28 -6.95 -12.35 -11.84
C ASN A 28 -7.27 -12.88 -10.43
N LYS A 29 -7.50 -14.20 -10.26
CA LYS A 29 -7.75 -14.81 -8.94
C LYS A 29 -6.56 -14.59 -8.00
N VAL A 30 -5.36 -14.82 -8.48
CA VAL A 30 -4.13 -14.63 -7.70
C VAL A 30 -3.90 -13.15 -7.40
N GLY A 31 -4.15 -12.25 -8.35
CA GLY A 31 -4.07 -10.81 -8.14
C GLY A 31 -4.94 -10.32 -6.98
N TRP A 32 -6.21 -10.73 -6.93
CA TRP A 32 -7.09 -10.42 -5.80
C TRP A 32 -6.59 -11.00 -4.49
N LEU A 33 -6.05 -12.21 -4.51
CA LEU A 33 -5.49 -12.84 -3.31
C LEU A 33 -4.25 -12.10 -2.80
N MET A 34 -3.42 -11.55 -3.71
CA MET A 34 -2.30 -10.70 -3.31
C MET A 34 -2.78 -9.35 -2.74
N MET A 35 -3.82 -8.76 -3.33
CA MET A 35 -4.44 -7.54 -2.82
C MET A 35 -5.09 -7.72 -1.44
N ALA A 36 -5.49 -8.93 -1.07
CA ALA A 36 -6.12 -9.19 0.24
C ALA A 36 -5.22 -8.84 1.44
N SER A 37 -3.88 -8.83 1.29
CA SER A 37 -2.97 -8.36 2.36
C SER A 37 -3.24 -6.93 2.78
N ILE A 38 -3.71 -6.11 1.86
CA ILE A 38 -3.98 -4.69 2.10
C ILE A 38 -5.13 -4.51 3.09
N LEU A 39 -6.09 -5.45 3.09
CA LEU A 39 -7.14 -5.49 4.10
C LEU A 39 -6.56 -5.68 5.52
N VAL A 40 -5.53 -6.53 5.65
CA VAL A 40 -4.86 -6.77 6.94
C VAL A 40 -4.11 -5.50 7.41
N GLU A 41 -3.49 -4.78 6.48
CA GLU A 41 -2.85 -3.50 6.77
C GLU A 41 -3.86 -2.45 7.24
N ALA A 42 -4.96 -2.30 6.50
CA ALA A 42 -6.03 -1.38 6.86
C ALA A 42 -6.62 -1.71 8.23
N TRP A 43 -6.82 -3.01 8.51
CA TRP A 43 -7.25 -3.48 9.83
C TRP A 43 -6.30 -3.00 10.94
N ASP A 44 -5.00 -3.23 10.81
CA ASP A 44 -4.04 -2.84 11.85
C ASP A 44 -4.00 -1.33 12.07
N LEU A 45 -3.99 -0.55 11.00
CA LEU A 45 -3.92 0.91 11.06
C LEU A 45 -5.18 1.50 11.70
N TYR A 46 -6.37 1.01 11.32
CA TYR A 46 -7.62 1.58 11.81
C TYR A 46 -8.04 1.01 13.15
N SER A 47 -7.71 -0.23 13.46
CA SER A 47 -7.95 -0.78 14.78
C SER A 47 -7.31 0.10 15.85
N ILE A 48 -6.02 0.43 15.74
CA ILE A 48 -5.37 1.29 16.73
C ILE A 48 -5.93 2.71 16.75
N ALA A 49 -6.20 3.31 15.57
CA ALA A 49 -6.70 4.66 15.50
C ALA A 49 -7.99 4.87 16.30
N PHE A 50 -8.90 3.91 16.24
CA PHE A 50 -10.20 3.99 16.93
C PHE A 50 -10.18 3.47 18.36
N VAL A 51 -9.25 2.56 18.73
CA VAL A 51 -9.17 2.06 20.11
C VAL A 51 -8.16 2.81 20.98
N LEU A 52 -7.39 3.74 20.42
CA LEU A 52 -6.35 4.50 21.12
C LEU A 52 -6.90 5.27 22.33
N ILE A 53 -8.15 5.74 22.24
CA ILE A 53 -8.84 6.41 23.33
C ILE A 53 -9.00 5.52 24.56
N PHE A 54 -9.32 4.24 24.38
CA PHE A 54 -9.50 3.27 25.46
C PHE A 54 -8.16 2.85 26.08
N ILE A 55 -7.09 2.78 25.27
CA ILE A 55 -5.72 2.54 25.75
C ILE A 55 -5.25 3.72 26.59
N LYS A 56 -5.56 4.95 26.17
CA LYS A 56 -5.26 6.16 26.94
C LYS A 56 -6.01 6.18 28.26
N GLU A 57 -7.28 5.82 28.27
CA GLU A 57 -8.11 5.73 29.48
C GLU A 57 -7.53 4.72 30.48
N GLN A 58 -7.11 3.54 30.03
CA GLN A 58 -6.63 2.45 30.89
C GLN A 58 -5.23 2.70 31.45
N TYR A 59 -4.29 3.17 30.64
CA TYR A 59 -2.88 3.24 31.02
C TYR A 59 -2.36 4.66 31.25
N ASN A 60 -3.11 5.67 30.84
CA ASN A 60 -2.72 7.08 30.93
C ASN A 60 -1.24 7.35 30.52
N PRO A 61 -0.79 6.85 29.36
CA PRO A 61 0.59 7.00 28.91
C PRO A 61 0.89 8.48 28.61
N ASP A 62 2.19 8.84 28.66
CA ASP A 62 2.61 10.14 28.17
C ASP A 62 2.34 10.31 26.67
N PRO A 63 2.25 11.55 26.15
CA PRO A 63 1.93 11.81 24.75
C PRO A 63 2.91 11.17 23.76
N LEU A 64 4.20 11.03 24.13
CA LEU A 64 5.21 10.39 23.29
C LEU A 64 4.91 8.89 23.11
N MET A 65 4.64 8.20 24.22
CA MET A 65 4.33 6.76 24.19
C MET A 65 3.01 6.49 23.44
N LEU A 66 2.02 7.37 23.58
CA LEU A 66 0.76 7.27 22.85
C LEU A 66 0.98 7.44 21.34
N GLY A 67 1.78 8.42 20.95
CA GLY A 67 2.17 8.65 19.55
C GLY A 67 2.96 7.48 18.96
N LEU A 68 3.90 6.90 19.73
CA LEU A 68 4.64 5.70 19.32
C LEU A 68 3.75 4.47 19.20
N ALA A 69 2.76 4.29 20.09
CA ALA A 69 1.78 3.21 19.98
C ALA A 69 0.93 3.35 18.71
N ALA A 70 0.54 4.57 18.34
CA ALA A 70 -0.20 4.84 17.11
C ALA A 70 0.66 4.61 15.84
N ALA A 71 1.88 5.15 15.81
CA ALA A 71 2.74 5.16 14.63
C ALA A 71 3.67 3.93 14.51
N GLY A 72 3.82 3.13 15.56
CA GLY A 72 4.82 2.07 15.64
C GLY A 72 4.83 1.09 14.48
N THR A 73 3.65 0.62 14.06
CA THR A 73 3.53 -0.28 12.91
C THR A 73 4.04 0.35 11.62
N GLN A 74 3.81 1.67 11.41
CA GLN A 74 4.30 2.36 10.21
C GLN A 74 5.84 2.42 10.19
N GLY A 75 6.45 2.65 11.38
CA GLY A 75 7.92 2.61 11.53
C GLY A 75 8.50 1.22 11.23
N GLY A 76 7.86 0.17 11.73
CA GLY A 76 8.23 -1.21 11.40
C GLY A 76 8.05 -1.54 9.92
N ALA A 77 6.94 -1.11 9.33
CA ALA A 77 6.62 -1.35 7.91
C ALA A 77 7.59 -0.64 6.96
N LEU A 78 8.14 0.52 7.36
CA LEU A 78 9.22 1.19 6.63
C LEU A 78 10.43 0.26 6.43
N ILE A 79 10.88 -0.37 7.53
CA ILE A 79 12.00 -1.32 7.51
C ILE A 79 11.62 -2.59 6.75
N GLY A 80 10.42 -3.10 7.03
CA GLY A 80 9.86 -4.29 6.38
C GLY A 80 9.75 -4.15 4.88
N ALA A 81 9.35 -3.00 4.36
CA ALA A 81 9.24 -2.74 2.94
C ALA A 81 10.58 -2.90 2.22
N LEU A 82 11.63 -2.29 2.74
CA LEU A 82 12.99 -2.39 2.18
C LEU A 82 13.54 -3.82 2.24
N LEU A 83 13.46 -4.42 3.44
CA LEU A 83 13.98 -5.78 3.66
C LEU A 83 13.18 -6.80 2.86
N GLY A 84 11.84 -6.71 2.87
CA GLY A 84 10.96 -7.64 2.20
C GLY A 84 11.09 -7.58 0.68
N GLY A 85 11.12 -6.39 0.10
CA GLY A 85 11.35 -6.23 -1.33
C GLY A 85 12.68 -6.84 -1.79
N TRP A 86 13.76 -6.57 -1.06
CA TRP A 86 15.07 -7.12 -1.36
C TRP A 86 15.16 -8.64 -1.11
N LEU A 87 14.59 -9.13 -0.01
CA LEU A 87 14.56 -10.57 0.30
C LEU A 87 13.71 -11.33 -0.71
N SER A 88 12.56 -10.78 -1.12
CA SER A 88 11.70 -11.44 -2.11
C SER A 88 12.42 -11.67 -3.44
N ASP A 89 13.28 -10.74 -3.86
CA ASP A 89 14.12 -10.93 -5.05
C ASP A 89 15.18 -12.05 -4.87
N LYS A 90 15.56 -12.37 -3.63
CA LYS A 90 16.57 -13.39 -3.32
C LYS A 90 16.01 -14.78 -3.08
N ILE A 91 15.03 -14.89 -2.18
CA ILE A 91 14.51 -16.16 -1.65
C ILE A 91 13.18 -16.59 -2.29
N GLY A 92 12.53 -15.68 -3.03
CA GLY A 92 11.26 -15.93 -3.71
C GLY A 92 10.07 -15.27 -3.02
N ARG A 93 9.01 -15.11 -3.80
CA ARG A 93 7.77 -14.45 -3.36
C ARG A 93 6.96 -15.34 -2.45
N ARG A 94 6.85 -16.64 -2.80
CA ARG A 94 6.10 -17.63 -2.03
C ARG A 94 6.61 -17.77 -0.60
N VAL A 95 7.91 -17.91 -0.42
CA VAL A 95 8.53 -18.05 0.92
C VAL A 95 8.27 -16.80 1.75
N MET A 96 8.40 -15.61 1.14
CA MET A 96 8.12 -14.35 1.83
C MET A 96 6.67 -14.30 2.32
N PHE A 97 5.69 -14.64 1.50
CA PHE A 97 4.27 -14.64 1.91
C PHE A 97 3.98 -15.53 3.12
N LEU A 98 4.54 -16.74 3.12
CA LEU A 98 4.29 -17.68 4.21
C LEU A 98 4.92 -17.16 5.52
N VAL A 99 6.16 -16.72 5.46
CA VAL A 99 6.90 -16.22 6.64
C VAL A 99 6.25 -14.95 7.19
N THR A 100 5.94 -13.98 6.32
CA THR A 100 5.36 -12.69 6.75
C THR A 100 3.99 -12.86 7.37
N MET A 101 3.11 -13.70 6.79
CA MET A 101 1.79 -13.94 7.34
C MET A 101 1.82 -14.66 8.68
N VAL A 102 2.70 -15.67 8.84
CA VAL A 102 2.87 -16.34 10.15
C VAL A 102 3.38 -15.36 11.21
N MET A 103 4.40 -14.55 10.87
CA MET A 103 4.90 -13.53 11.80
C MET A 103 3.81 -12.52 12.17
N PHE A 104 3.03 -12.05 11.20
CA PHE A 104 1.93 -11.12 11.44
C PHE A 104 0.90 -11.73 12.40
N ILE A 105 0.43 -12.96 12.15
CA ILE A 105 -0.56 -13.65 13.00
C ILE A 105 -0.08 -13.73 14.44
N VAL A 106 1.16 -14.17 14.66
CA VAL A 106 1.75 -14.29 16.00
C VAL A 106 1.80 -12.94 16.70
N LEU A 107 2.27 -11.91 16.02
CA LEU A 107 2.42 -10.56 16.59
C LEU A 107 1.06 -9.88 16.79
N ALA A 108 0.09 -10.09 15.89
CA ALA A 108 -1.28 -9.59 16.05
C ALA A 108 -1.97 -10.19 17.29
N LEU A 109 -1.81 -11.49 17.52
CA LEU A 109 -2.29 -12.11 18.75
C LEU A 109 -1.52 -11.58 19.99
N ALA A 110 -0.20 -11.42 19.89
CA ALA A 110 0.61 -10.96 21.01
C ALA A 110 0.21 -9.56 21.51
N GLN A 111 -0.22 -8.64 20.61
CA GLN A 111 -0.65 -7.30 21.05
C GLN A 111 -1.93 -7.33 21.92
N ALA A 112 -2.76 -8.37 21.83
CA ALA A 112 -3.94 -8.51 22.69
C ALA A 112 -3.57 -8.82 24.17
N PHE A 113 -2.37 -9.36 24.41
CA PHE A 113 -1.93 -9.82 25.73
C PHE A 113 -0.83 -8.94 26.36
N VAL A 114 -0.59 -7.75 25.81
CA VAL A 114 0.45 -6.85 26.34
C VAL A 114 0.10 -6.37 27.76
N PRO A 115 1.10 -6.34 28.68
CA PRO A 115 0.88 -5.89 30.06
C PRO A 115 0.88 -4.37 30.21
N ASN A 116 1.47 -3.63 29.26
CA ASN A 116 1.58 -2.17 29.29
C ASN A 116 1.84 -1.59 27.90
N VAL A 117 1.78 -0.26 27.78
CA VAL A 117 1.94 0.46 26.51
C VAL A 117 3.33 0.30 25.90
N THR A 118 4.39 0.17 26.71
CA THR A 118 5.75 -0.03 26.19
C THR A 118 5.86 -1.33 25.38
N TRP A 119 5.31 -2.42 25.88
CA TRP A 119 5.24 -3.68 25.13
C TRP A 119 4.33 -3.58 23.90
N LEU A 120 3.24 -2.81 23.99
CA LEU A 120 2.40 -2.55 22.83
C LEU A 120 3.20 -1.86 21.71
N VAL A 121 3.96 -0.80 22.03
CA VAL A 121 4.83 -0.10 21.08
C VAL A 121 5.82 -1.05 20.42
N VAL A 122 6.51 -1.89 21.22
CA VAL A 122 7.50 -2.85 20.71
C VAL A 122 6.84 -3.86 19.77
N ILE A 123 5.71 -4.46 20.17
CA ILE A 123 5.04 -5.48 19.37
C ILE A 123 4.48 -4.87 18.09
N ARG A 124 3.90 -3.67 18.16
CA ARG A 124 3.40 -2.96 16.97
C ARG A 124 4.53 -2.62 15.98
N PHE A 125 5.67 -2.18 16.48
CA PHE A 125 6.83 -1.96 15.62
C PHE A 125 7.29 -3.26 14.95
N LEU A 126 7.42 -4.35 15.69
CA LEU A 126 7.78 -5.65 15.13
C LEU A 126 6.74 -6.17 14.13
N LEU A 127 5.44 -5.95 14.39
CA LEU A 127 4.34 -6.33 13.52
C LEU A 127 4.36 -5.57 12.18
N GLY A 128 4.83 -4.34 12.18
CA GLY A 128 5.03 -3.57 10.95
C GLY A 128 6.00 -4.24 9.97
N ILE A 129 7.04 -4.92 10.47
CA ILE A 129 8.06 -5.54 9.61
C ILE A 129 7.47 -6.58 8.65
N PRO A 130 6.74 -7.62 9.08
CA PRO A 130 6.10 -8.55 8.17
C PRO A 130 5.06 -7.88 7.27
N LEU A 131 4.31 -6.89 7.78
CA LEU A 131 3.31 -6.16 7.01
C LEU A 131 3.92 -5.43 5.81
N GLY A 132 4.97 -4.63 6.03
CA GLY A 132 5.67 -3.93 4.96
C GLY A 132 6.30 -4.87 3.94
N SER A 133 6.82 -6.00 4.41
CA SER A 133 7.42 -7.04 3.57
C SER A 133 6.38 -7.73 2.68
N ASP A 134 5.20 -8.03 3.22
CA ASP A 134 4.15 -8.73 2.48
C ASP A 134 3.57 -7.86 1.36
N ILE A 135 3.28 -6.59 1.64
CA ILE A 135 2.74 -5.66 0.65
C ILE A 135 3.69 -5.48 -0.54
N SER A 136 4.98 -5.22 -0.28
CA SER A 136 5.97 -5.05 -1.36
C SER A 136 6.14 -6.31 -2.20
N THR A 137 6.06 -7.49 -1.57
CA THR A 137 6.12 -8.78 -2.25
C THR A 137 4.85 -9.04 -3.07
N GLY A 138 3.67 -8.70 -2.55
CA GLY A 138 2.38 -8.84 -3.22
C GLY A 138 2.29 -8.04 -4.52
N TYR A 139 2.72 -6.79 -4.48
CA TYR A 139 2.82 -5.97 -5.70
C TYR A 139 3.74 -6.58 -6.75
N THR A 140 4.90 -7.06 -6.32
CA THR A 140 5.84 -7.74 -7.23
C THR A 140 5.20 -8.96 -7.87
N TYR A 141 4.48 -9.76 -7.08
CA TYR A 141 3.80 -10.96 -7.57
C TYR A 141 2.76 -10.62 -8.64
N ILE A 142 1.95 -9.57 -8.43
CA ILE A 142 0.94 -9.12 -9.40
C ILE A 142 1.60 -8.71 -10.72
N MET A 143 2.69 -7.93 -10.64
CA MET A 143 3.39 -7.45 -11.84
C MET A 143 4.06 -8.57 -12.64
N GLU A 144 4.29 -9.75 -12.02
CA GLU A 144 4.92 -10.92 -12.65
C GLU A 144 3.93 -11.99 -13.11
N SER A 145 2.69 -11.99 -12.59
CA SER A 145 1.72 -13.06 -12.81
C SER A 145 0.52 -12.64 -13.65
N MET A 146 0.44 -11.38 -14.06
CA MET A 146 -0.66 -10.83 -14.84
C MET A 146 -0.16 -10.16 -16.12
N ALA A 147 -1.00 -10.19 -17.14
CA ALA A 147 -0.71 -9.54 -18.42
C ALA A 147 -0.63 -8.01 -18.29
N LYS A 148 0.10 -7.42 -19.21
CA LYS A 148 0.16 -5.98 -19.43
C LYS A 148 -1.25 -5.37 -19.53
N GLY A 149 -1.45 -4.22 -18.91
CA GLY A 149 -2.76 -3.56 -18.79
C GLY A 149 -3.60 -4.11 -17.63
N GLU A 150 -3.80 -5.43 -17.56
CA GLU A 150 -4.56 -6.04 -16.45
C GLU A 150 -3.85 -5.89 -15.10
N ARG A 151 -2.52 -6.12 -15.05
CA ARG A 151 -1.71 -5.95 -13.83
C ARG A 151 -1.72 -4.53 -13.30
N GLU A 152 -1.83 -3.54 -14.18
CA GLU A 152 -1.87 -2.12 -13.83
C GLU A 152 -3.20 -1.78 -13.15
N VAL A 153 -4.31 -2.22 -13.76
CA VAL A 153 -5.64 -2.07 -13.17
C VAL A 153 -5.74 -2.81 -11.85
N MET A 154 -5.19 -4.04 -11.77
CA MET A 154 -5.17 -4.81 -10.52
C MET A 154 -4.31 -4.12 -9.46
N GLY A 155 -3.09 -3.68 -9.80
CA GLY A 155 -2.22 -2.95 -8.88
C GLY A 155 -2.89 -1.68 -8.33
N ASN A 156 -3.60 -0.95 -9.18
CA ASN A 156 -4.29 0.28 -8.78
C ASN A 156 -5.53 0.03 -7.88
N ARG A 157 -6.02 -1.20 -7.75
CA ARG A 157 -7.15 -1.56 -6.85
C ARG A 157 -6.76 -1.68 -5.37
N TRP A 158 -5.51 -1.46 -5.00
CA TRP A 158 -5.10 -1.57 -3.62
C TRP A 158 -5.87 -0.62 -2.68
N GLN A 159 -6.19 0.58 -3.14
CA GLN A 159 -7.00 1.51 -2.36
C GLN A 159 -8.42 1.00 -2.12
N PHE A 160 -9.04 0.35 -3.11
CA PHE A 160 -10.33 -0.31 -2.88
C PHE A 160 -10.25 -1.36 -1.76
N MET A 161 -9.23 -2.22 -1.78
CA MET A 161 -9.04 -3.23 -0.72
C MET A 161 -8.71 -2.60 0.63
N PHE A 162 -8.01 -1.46 0.61
CA PHE A 162 -7.74 -0.69 1.82
C PHE A 162 -9.06 -0.19 2.45
N ALA A 163 -9.94 0.44 1.64
CA ALA A 163 -11.26 0.87 2.09
C ALA A 163 -12.14 -0.28 2.62
N VAL A 164 -12.11 -1.44 1.98
CA VAL A 164 -12.81 -2.63 2.47
C VAL A 164 -12.31 -3.01 3.86
N GLY A 165 -11.01 -3.00 4.08
CA GLY A 165 -10.41 -3.26 5.39
C GLY A 165 -10.81 -2.24 6.46
N GLU A 166 -10.85 -0.95 6.10
CA GLU A 166 -11.32 0.15 6.96
C GLU A 166 -12.77 -0.06 7.40
N VAL A 167 -13.66 -0.30 6.45
CA VAL A 167 -15.09 -0.52 6.71
C VAL A 167 -15.29 -1.73 7.60
N LEU A 168 -14.59 -2.84 7.35
CA LEU A 168 -14.67 -4.04 8.16
C LEU A 168 -14.17 -3.80 9.60
N THR A 169 -13.06 -3.12 9.76
CA THR A 169 -12.49 -2.80 11.07
C THR A 169 -13.44 -1.93 11.89
N ILE A 170 -13.94 -0.84 11.30
CA ILE A 170 -14.87 0.07 11.97
C ILE A 170 -16.19 -0.66 12.26
N GLY A 171 -16.67 -1.49 11.34
CA GLY A 171 -17.87 -2.30 11.54
C GLY A 171 -17.78 -3.23 12.76
N VAL A 172 -16.64 -3.88 12.95
CA VAL A 172 -16.40 -4.72 14.14
C VAL A 172 -16.38 -3.87 15.42
N ILE A 173 -15.73 -2.71 15.40
CA ILE A 173 -15.71 -1.80 16.55
C ILE A 173 -17.12 -1.30 16.87
N VAL A 174 -17.92 -0.96 15.86
CA VAL A 174 -19.33 -0.57 16.03
C VAL A 174 -20.14 -1.68 16.69
N ILE A 175 -19.95 -2.94 16.27
CA ILE A 175 -20.62 -4.10 16.91
C ILE A 175 -20.22 -4.19 18.39
N PHE A 176 -18.94 -4.06 18.71
CA PHE A 176 -18.46 -4.11 20.09
C PHE A 176 -19.01 -2.98 20.97
N LEU A 177 -19.17 -1.78 20.40
CA LEU A 177 -19.81 -0.65 21.09
C LEU A 177 -21.31 -0.89 21.31
N LEU A 178 -22.01 -1.49 20.34
CA LEU A 178 -23.45 -1.77 20.45
C LEU A 178 -23.79 -2.85 21.49
N ILE A 179 -22.88 -3.81 21.72
CA ILE A 179 -23.05 -4.83 22.77
C ILE A 179 -22.48 -4.40 24.12
N ASP A 180 -22.08 -3.13 24.24
CA ASP A 180 -21.51 -2.53 25.47
C ASP A 180 -20.30 -3.31 26.01
N MET A 181 -19.39 -3.73 25.09
CA MET A 181 -18.19 -4.46 25.48
C MET A 181 -17.29 -3.58 26.34
N GLN A 182 -16.75 -4.13 27.43
CA GLN A 182 -15.80 -3.42 28.29
C GLN A 182 -14.62 -2.87 27.47
N HIS A 183 -14.24 -1.62 27.69
CA HIS A 183 -13.22 -0.90 26.93
C HIS A 183 -11.87 -1.64 26.85
N GLU A 184 -11.42 -2.25 27.95
CA GLU A 184 -10.22 -3.07 27.95
C GLU A 184 -10.33 -4.29 27.04
N MET A 185 -11.43 -5.01 27.10
CA MET A 185 -11.67 -6.17 26.23
C MET A 185 -11.80 -5.71 24.77
N LEU A 186 -12.50 -4.60 24.53
CA LEU A 186 -12.74 -4.06 23.20
C LEU A 186 -11.43 -3.81 22.46
N TRP A 187 -10.48 -3.05 23.04
CA TRP A 187 -9.24 -2.75 22.31
C TRP A 187 -8.34 -3.98 22.15
N ARG A 188 -8.26 -4.86 23.17
CA ARG A 188 -7.47 -6.09 23.10
C ARG A 188 -7.97 -7.03 22.00
N VAL A 189 -9.27 -7.28 21.98
CA VAL A 189 -9.90 -8.15 20.99
C VAL A 189 -9.80 -7.54 19.60
N THR A 190 -10.06 -6.25 19.44
CA THR A 190 -9.97 -5.56 18.13
C THR A 190 -8.58 -5.69 17.52
N LEU A 191 -7.51 -5.47 18.30
CA LEU A 191 -6.14 -5.61 17.82
C LEU A 191 -5.80 -7.07 17.50
N GLY A 192 -6.17 -8.01 18.38
CA GLY A 192 -5.91 -9.44 18.19
C GLY A 192 -6.67 -10.05 17.00
N LEU A 193 -7.88 -9.57 16.71
CA LEU A 193 -8.69 -10.04 15.58
C LEU A 193 -8.06 -9.80 14.22
N GLY A 194 -7.07 -8.93 14.09
CA GLY A 194 -6.27 -8.80 12.88
C GLY A 194 -5.61 -10.12 12.44
N ALA A 195 -5.38 -11.05 13.38
CA ALA A 195 -4.89 -12.39 13.08
C ALA A 195 -5.86 -13.23 12.23
N VAL A 196 -7.19 -12.96 12.32
CA VAL A 196 -8.21 -13.77 11.61
C VAL A 196 -8.15 -13.58 10.10
N PRO A 197 -8.24 -12.36 9.53
CA PRO A 197 -8.08 -12.17 8.10
C PRO A 197 -6.70 -12.63 7.61
N ALA A 198 -5.63 -12.41 8.39
CA ALA A 198 -4.30 -12.89 8.05
C ALA A 198 -4.22 -14.43 7.97
N LEU A 199 -4.86 -15.15 8.88
CA LEU A 199 -4.94 -16.60 8.85
C LEU A 199 -5.72 -17.11 7.63
N ILE A 200 -6.84 -16.48 7.31
CA ILE A 200 -7.62 -16.81 6.10
C ILE A 200 -6.76 -16.63 4.85
N ILE A 201 -6.04 -15.50 4.74
CA ILE A 201 -5.16 -15.22 3.61
C ILE A 201 -3.99 -16.21 3.56
N LEU A 202 -3.40 -16.57 4.69
CA LEU A 202 -2.34 -17.58 4.76
C LEU A 202 -2.82 -18.94 4.20
N ILE A 203 -4.02 -19.39 4.62
CA ILE A 203 -4.62 -20.64 4.12
C ILE A 203 -4.85 -20.56 2.61
N MET A 204 -5.43 -19.45 2.14
CA MET A 204 -5.71 -19.26 0.71
C MET A 204 -4.45 -19.14 -0.15
N ARG A 205 -3.33 -18.67 0.41
CA ARG A 205 -2.05 -18.54 -0.30
C ARG A 205 -1.15 -19.77 -0.20
N HIS A 206 -1.49 -20.76 0.61
CA HIS A 206 -0.67 -21.95 0.82
C HIS A 206 -0.31 -22.65 -0.49
N ASP A 207 -1.26 -22.77 -1.41
CA ASP A 207 -1.10 -23.45 -2.70
C ASP A 207 -0.68 -22.53 -3.85
N VAL A 208 -0.48 -21.23 -3.58
CA VAL A 208 0.00 -20.29 -4.60
C VAL A 208 1.45 -20.64 -4.96
N PRO A 209 1.75 -20.90 -6.25
CA PRO A 209 3.11 -21.25 -6.68
C PRO A 209 4.05 -20.03 -6.61
N GLU A 210 5.34 -20.27 -6.78
CA GLU A 210 6.29 -19.17 -7.04
C GLU A 210 6.01 -18.54 -8.42
N THR A 211 6.44 -17.29 -8.65
CA THR A 211 6.24 -16.67 -9.97
C THR A 211 7.14 -17.32 -11.04
N ALA A 212 6.58 -17.64 -12.20
CA ALA A 212 7.35 -18.18 -13.32
C ALA A 212 8.48 -17.23 -13.75
N VAL A 213 8.23 -15.92 -13.70
CA VAL A 213 9.24 -14.89 -14.01
C VAL A 213 10.44 -14.97 -13.08
N TRP A 214 10.23 -15.10 -11.77
CA TRP A 214 11.33 -15.24 -10.82
C TRP A 214 12.10 -16.55 -11.02
N LEU A 215 11.40 -17.66 -11.26
CA LEU A 215 12.03 -18.95 -11.52
C LEU A 215 12.92 -18.90 -12.76
N VAL A 216 12.44 -18.29 -13.86
CA VAL A 216 13.26 -18.08 -15.07
C VAL A 216 14.50 -17.26 -14.75
N GLN A 217 14.36 -16.17 -13.98
CA GLN A 217 15.50 -15.33 -13.62
C GLN A 217 16.51 -16.01 -12.68
N LYS A 218 16.09 -17.05 -11.94
CA LYS A 218 16.97 -17.87 -11.11
C LYS A 218 17.55 -19.06 -11.86
N GLY A 219 17.21 -19.24 -13.13
CA GLY A 219 17.64 -20.38 -13.92
C GLY A 219 16.98 -21.71 -13.55
N ARG A 220 15.90 -21.69 -12.77
CA ARG A 220 15.09 -22.85 -12.34
C ARG A 220 14.04 -23.16 -13.41
N TYR A 221 14.51 -23.54 -14.60
CA TYR A 221 13.66 -23.64 -15.79
C TYR A 221 12.66 -24.78 -15.71
N ARG A 222 12.97 -25.89 -15.06
CA ARG A 222 12.03 -27.02 -14.88
C ARG A 222 10.80 -26.58 -14.09
N GLU A 223 11.02 -25.90 -12.98
CA GLU A 223 9.92 -25.38 -12.15
C GLU A 223 9.19 -24.25 -12.86
N ALA A 224 9.90 -23.36 -13.57
CA ALA A 224 9.29 -22.32 -14.37
C ALA A 224 8.30 -22.87 -15.41
N LYS A 225 8.67 -23.94 -16.13
CA LYS A 225 7.81 -24.65 -17.08
C LYS A 225 6.58 -25.25 -16.37
N GLN A 226 6.76 -25.85 -15.19
CA GLN A 226 5.64 -26.40 -14.42
C GLN A 226 4.64 -25.30 -14.03
N VAL A 227 5.12 -24.18 -13.48
CA VAL A 227 4.28 -23.04 -13.10
C VAL A 227 3.63 -22.39 -14.32
N ALA A 228 4.33 -22.30 -15.45
CA ALA A 228 3.76 -21.76 -16.69
C ALA A 228 2.62 -22.62 -17.23
N ARG A 229 2.74 -23.96 -17.17
CA ARG A 229 1.62 -24.85 -17.49
C ARG A 229 0.42 -24.63 -16.60
N GLU A 230 0.66 -24.44 -15.30
CA GLU A 230 -0.40 -24.25 -14.33
C GLU A 230 -1.09 -22.88 -14.45
N MET A 231 -0.33 -21.81 -14.63
CA MET A 231 -0.81 -20.44 -14.59
C MET A 231 -1.20 -19.89 -15.96
N PHE A 232 -0.49 -20.29 -17.01
CA PHE A 232 -0.61 -19.73 -18.36
C PHE A 232 -1.09 -20.74 -19.42
N ASN A 233 -1.20 -22.04 -19.05
CA ASN A 233 -1.43 -23.15 -20.00
C ASN A 233 -0.36 -23.22 -21.10
N ASP A 234 0.89 -22.91 -20.79
CA ASP A 234 2.01 -22.85 -21.73
C ASP A 234 3.21 -23.65 -21.23
N ASN A 235 3.96 -24.24 -22.15
CA ASN A 235 5.11 -25.11 -21.84
C ASN A 235 6.43 -24.32 -21.75
N LEU A 236 6.49 -23.08 -22.19
CA LEU A 236 7.73 -22.29 -22.36
C LEU A 236 8.80 -23.08 -23.15
N ASP A 237 8.44 -23.57 -24.33
CA ASP A 237 9.32 -24.42 -25.15
C ASP A 237 10.62 -23.74 -25.59
N MET A 238 10.64 -22.36 -25.51
CA MET A 238 11.88 -21.60 -25.75
C MET A 238 12.95 -21.80 -24.66
N LEU A 239 12.60 -22.31 -23.48
CA LEU A 239 13.56 -22.56 -22.41
C LEU A 239 14.16 -23.96 -22.50
N PRO A 240 15.47 -24.14 -22.16
CA PRO A 240 16.08 -25.45 -22.00
C PRO A 240 15.38 -26.28 -20.92
N ASP A 241 15.52 -27.64 -21.04
CA ASP A 241 14.98 -28.56 -20.02
C ASP A 241 15.88 -28.72 -18.80
N GLN A 242 17.03 -28.05 -18.80
CA GLN A 242 18.00 -28.11 -17.70
C GLN A 242 18.08 -26.77 -17.01
N ASP A 243 18.18 -26.81 -15.68
CA ASP A 243 18.42 -25.62 -14.85
C ASP A 243 19.83 -25.08 -15.09
N VAL A 244 19.97 -23.75 -15.03
CA VAL A 244 21.26 -23.07 -15.25
C VAL A 244 21.62 -22.20 -14.06
N GLN A 245 22.90 -22.03 -13.82
CA GLN A 245 23.37 -21.08 -12.80
C GLN A 245 23.36 -19.66 -13.39
N VAL A 246 22.65 -18.76 -12.72
CA VAL A 246 22.56 -17.35 -13.09
C VAL A 246 23.35 -16.51 -12.09
N PRO A 247 24.14 -15.53 -12.56
CA PRO A 247 24.88 -14.62 -11.66
C PRO A 247 23.96 -13.89 -10.69
N LYS A 248 24.40 -13.74 -9.44
CA LYS A 248 23.65 -12.99 -8.42
C LYS A 248 23.57 -11.52 -8.83
N VAL A 249 22.35 -10.97 -8.80
CA VAL A 249 22.10 -9.58 -9.11
C VAL A 249 22.43 -8.71 -7.89
N SER A 250 23.21 -7.65 -8.10
CA SER A 250 23.53 -6.68 -7.03
C SER A 250 22.46 -5.60 -6.92
N THR A 251 21.96 -5.35 -5.72
CA THR A 251 21.01 -4.25 -5.45
C THR A 251 21.60 -2.88 -5.78
N ARG A 252 22.92 -2.70 -5.66
CA ARG A 252 23.59 -1.44 -6.05
C ARG A 252 23.43 -1.13 -7.54
N ALA A 253 23.30 -2.16 -8.39
CA ALA A 253 23.07 -2.00 -9.82
C ALA A 253 21.64 -1.51 -10.13
N PHE A 254 20.68 -1.59 -9.22
CA PHE A 254 19.31 -1.14 -9.40
C PHE A 254 19.23 0.34 -9.77
N LEU A 255 19.81 1.22 -8.94
CA LEU A 255 19.80 2.68 -9.22
C LEU A 255 20.54 3.05 -10.51
N ALA A 256 21.64 2.34 -10.81
CA ALA A 256 22.38 2.54 -12.05
C ALA A 256 21.58 2.08 -13.27
N ASP A 257 20.81 1.01 -13.14
CA ASP A 257 19.95 0.49 -14.23
C ASP A 257 18.74 1.39 -14.49
N LEU A 258 18.14 1.97 -13.44
CA LEU A 258 17.04 2.93 -13.59
C LEU A 258 17.43 4.15 -14.43
N LYS A 259 18.65 4.67 -14.25
CA LYS A 259 19.14 5.87 -14.94
C LYS A 259 19.44 5.65 -16.43
N LYS A 260 19.50 4.40 -16.89
CA LYS A 260 19.76 4.09 -18.30
C LYS A 260 18.58 4.41 -19.22
N ASP A 261 17.36 4.42 -18.69
CA ASP A 261 16.14 4.74 -19.42
C ASP A 261 15.50 5.99 -18.81
N PRO A 262 15.40 7.10 -19.54
CA PRO A 262 14.81 8.34 -19.04
C PRO A 262 13.33 8.22 -18.64
N ILE A 263 12.54 7.39 -19.33
CA ILE A 263 11.13 7.18 -19.02
C ILE A 263 11.03 6.44 -17.68
N ARG A 264 11.77 5.35 -17.53
CA ARG A 264 11.82 4.55 -16.29
C ARG A 264 12.30 5.40 -15.10
N TRP A 265 13.35 6.20 -15.30
CA TRP A 265 13.88 7.09 -14.28
C TRP A 265 12.84 8.12 -13.82
N ARG A 266 12.22 8.85 -14.75
CA ARG A 266 11.20 9.86 -14.46
C ARG A 266 9.96 9.25 -13.79
N ALA A 267 9.47 8.11 -14.30
CA ALA A 267 8.33 7.41 -13.74
C ALA A 267 8.61 6.92 -12.31
N THR A 268 9.82 6.42 -12.03
CA THR A 268 10.22 5.97 -10.69
C THR A 268 10.34 7.15 -9.71
N ILE A 269 10.97 8.25 -10.12
CA ILE A 269 11.07 9.48 -9.30
C ILE A 269 9.68 10.01 -8.98
N TYR A 270 8.79 10.10 -9.98
CA TYR A 270 7.40 10.46 -9.74
C TYR A 270 6.76 9.54 -8.72
N GLY A 271 6.88 8.21 -8.89
CA GLY A 271 6.29 7.24 -7.98
C GLY A 271 6.75 7.43 -6.53
N TRP A 272 8.03 7.71 -6.29
CA TRP A 272 8.54 8.00 -4.95
C TRP A 272 7.97 9.30 -4.37
N ILE A 273 7.89 10.36 -5.17
CA ILE A 273 7.29 11.64 -4.75
C ILE A 273 5.80 11.44 -4.45
N ALA A 274 5.06 10.74 -5.31
CA ALA A 274 3.64 10.46 -5.15
C ALA A 274 3.37 9.60 -3.90
N CYS A 275 4.18 8.55 -3.68
CA CYS A 275 4.12 7.73 -2.46
C CYS A 275 4.33 8.56 -1.19
N PHE A 276 5.30 9.48 -1.23
CA PHE A 276 5.56 10.37 -0.09
C PHE A 276 4.41 11.36 0.13
N ALA A 277 3.91 11.97 -0.91
CA ALA A 277 2.83 12.95 -0.86
C ALA A 277 1.54 12.32 -0.29
N GLN A 278 1.08 11.23 -0.90
CA GLN A 278 -0.14 10.55 -0.47
C GLN A 278 -0.04 9.96 0.95
N GLY A 279 1.13 9.41 1.32
CA GLY A 279 1.35 8.90 2.67
C GLY A 279 1.28 9.99 3.74
N SER A 280 1.78 11.21 3.43
CA SER A 280 1.72 12.38 4.31
C SER A 280 0.29 12.89 4.50
N GLU A 281 -0.42 13.13 3.39
CA GLU A 281 -1.76 13.72 3.42
C GLU A 281 -2.79 12.80 4.07
N PHE A 282 -2.79 11.52 3.67
CA PHE A 282 -3.78 10.55 4.13
C PHE A 282 -3.60 10.22 5.61
N SER A 283 -2.38 9.89 6.03
CA SER A 283 -2.12 9.50 7.43
C SER A 283 -2.45 10.64 8.40
N THR A 284 -2.21 11.88 7.99
CA THR A 284 -2.62 13.04 8.76
C THR A 284 -4.15 13.13 8.82
N PHE A 285 -4.81 13.09 7.68
CA PHE A 285 -6.25 13.30 7.59
C PHE A 285 -7.04 12.17 8.26
N ALA A 286 -6.73 10.92 7.95
CA ALA A 286 -7.47 9.76 8.43
C ALA A 286 -7.44 9.62 9.96
N PHE A 287 -6.30 9.89 10.59
CA PHE A 287 -6.19 9.88 12.05
C PHE A 287 -6.98 11.00 12.74
N TYR A 288 -7.22 12.12 12.04
CA TYR A 288 -7.90 13.27 12.61
C TYR A 288 -9.37 13.42 12.18
N LEU A 289 -9.87 12.55 11.29
CA LEU A 289 -11.29 12.48 10.94
C LEU A 289 -12.21 12.48 12.17
N PRO A 290 -11.98 11.65 13.21
CA PRO A 290 -12.81 11.67 14.41
C PRO A 290 -12.87 13.03 15.10
N VAL A 291 -11.76 13.77 15.11
CA VAL A 291 -11.70 15.11 15.70
C VAL A 291 -12.52 16.11 14.88
N LEU A 292 -12.43 16.03 13.54
CA LEU A 292 -13.21 16.87 12.64
C LEU A 292 -14.73 16.65 12.81
N PHE A 293 -15.17 15.40 13.03
CA PHE A 293 -16.59 15.12 13.25
C PHE A 293 -17.11 15.63 14.58
N VAL A 294 -16.31 15.60 15.64
CA VAL A 294 -16.67 16.25 16.92
C VAL A 294 -16.90 17.75 16.71
N MET A 295 -16.10 18.41 15.87
CA MET A 295 -16.26 19.85 15.57
C MET A 295 -17.57 20.19 14.84
N VAL A 296 -18.09 19.26 14.04
CA VAL A 296 -19.39 19.44 13.35
C VAL A 296 -20.57 18.88 14.15
N GLY A 297 -20.36 18.53 15.42
CA GLY A 297 -21.42 18.14 16.35
C GLY A 297 -21.63 16.64 16.53
N VAL A 298 -20.81 15.79 15.91
CA VAL A 298 -20.88 14.34 16.12
C VAL A 298 -19.96 13.96 17.28
N SER A 299 -20.46 14.13 18.51
CA SER A 299 -19.67 13.95 19.74
C SER A 299 -19.65 12.51 20.27
N SER A 300 -20.62 11.67 19.91
CA SER A 300 -20.66 10.27 20.40
C SER A 300 -19.66 9.40 19.65
N VAL A 301 -18.96 8.51 20.37
CA VAL A 301 -18.00 7.56 19.77
C VAL A 301 -18.67 6.70 18.71
N LEU A 302 -19.87 6.19 18.99
CA LEU A 302 -20.65 5.39 18.05
C LEU A 302 -21.02 6.19 16.78
N GLY A 303 -21.56 7.41 16.95
CA GLY A 303 -21.92 8.28 15.82
C GLY A 303 -20.71 8.63 14.95
N ASN A 304 -19.57 8.91 15.57
CA ASN A 304 -18.32 9.22 14.87
C ASN A 304 -17.85 8.02 14.03
N ASN A 305 -17.88 6.80 14.59
CA ASN A 305 -17.55 5.58 13.86
C ASN A 305 -18.49 5.33 12.68
N LEU A 306 -19.81 5.53 12.86
CA LEU A 306 -20.79 5.33 11.79
C LEU A 306 -20.60 6.31 10.63
N VAL A 307 -20.35 7.59 10.90
CA VAL A 307 -20.09 8.61 9.88
C VAL A 307 -18.78 8.29 9.15
N THR A 308 -17.74 7.91 9.89
CA THR A 308 -16.45 7.51 9.30
C THR A 308 -16.63 6.28 8.40
N MET A 309 -17.37 5.28 8.85
CA MET A 309 -17.66 4.08 8.05
C MET A 309 -18.40 4.44 6.74
N ALA A 310 -19.38 5.33 6.80
CA ALA A 310 -20.09 5.80 5.61
C ALA A 310 -19.17 6.50 4.61
N LEU A 311 -18.24 7.33 5.10
CA LEU A 311 -17.23 7.98 4.24
C LEU A 311 -16.28 6.97 3.61
N PHE A 312 -15.86 5.93 4.32
CA PHE A 312 -15.00 4.90 3.73
C PHE A 312 -15.76 3.97 2.77
N CYS A 313 -17.06 3.76 2.93
CA CYS A 313 -17.88 3.15 1.89
C CYS A 313 -17.90 4.00 0.61
N PHE A 314 -18.00 5.32 0.74
CA PHE A 314 -17.90 6.24 -0.40
C PHE A 314 -16.50 6.24 -1.02
N ALA A 315 -15.44 6.19 -0.21
CA ALA A 315 -14.07 6.07 -0.65
C ALA A 315 -13.81 4.72 -1.38
N ALA A 316 -14.42 3.63 -0.94
CA ALA A 316 -14.35 2.34 -1.63
C ALA A 316 -14.90 2.43 -3.06
N LEU A 317 -16.00 3.16 -3.26
CA LEU A 317 -16.53 3.42 -4.60
C LEU A 317 -15.51 4.17 -5.46
N SER A 318 -14.86 5.19 -4.92
CA SER A 318 -13.77 5.92 -5.60
C SER A 318 -12.61 4.99 -5.98
N GLY A 319 -12.15 4.16 -5.03
CA GLY A 319 -11.08 3.18 -5.24
C GLY A 319 -11.42 2.07 -6.23
N TRP A 320 -12.71 1.80 -6.45
CA TRP A 320 -13.18 0.91 -7.51
C TRP A 320 -13.20 1.59 -8.88
N VAL A 321 -13.70 2.83 -8.95
CA VAL A 321 -13.89 3.58 -10.19
C VAL A 321 -12.56 4.04 -10.79
N GLY A 322 -11.63 4.55 -9.97
CA GLY A 322 -10.35 5.09 -10.43
C GLY A 322 -9.56 4.12 -11.33
N PRO A 323 -9.29 2.88 -10.90
CA PRO A 323 -8.58 1.90 -11.71
C PRO A 323 -9.25 1.57 -13.05
N LEU A 324 -10.60 1.63 -13.14
CA LEU A 324 -11.35 1.41 -14.37
C LEU A 324 -11.17 2.54 -15.38
N LEU A 325 -10.80 3.73 -14.91
CA LEU A 325 -10.51 4.88 -15.77
C LEU A 325 -9.06 4.88 -16.27
N THR A 326 -8.15 4.19 -15.61
CA THR A 326 -6.72 4.14 -15.97
C THR A 326 -6.49 3.80 -17.45
N PRO A 327 -7.16 2.79 -18.06
CA PRO A 327 -7.00 2.50 -19.49
C PRO A 327 -7.44 3.62 -20.43
N LYS A 328 -8.30 4.54 -19.96
CA LYS A 328 -8.88 5.62 -20.77
C LYS A 328 -8.10 6.92 -20.69
N ILE A 329 -7.67 7.31 -19.50
CA ILE A 329 -7.03 8.62 -19.25
C ILE A 329 -5.56 8.48 -18.83
N GLY A 330 -5.05 7.24 -18.76
CA GLY A 330 -3.67 6.95 -18.39
C GLY A 330 -3.37 7.12 -16.89
N HIS A 331 -2.18 6.69 -16.50
CA HIS A 331 -1.67 6.89 -15.14
C HIS A 331 -1.50 8.37 -14.81
N ARG A 332 -1.03 9.16 -15.78
CA ARG A 332 -0.82 10.60 -15.60
C ARG A 332 -2.14 11.34 -15.38
N GLY A 333 -3.18 10.99 -16.13
CA GLY A 333 -4.51 11.60 -15.98
C GLY A 333 -5.14 11.33 -14.61
N ILE A 334 -5.08 10.08 -14.13
CA ILE A 334 -5.55 9.70 -12.78
C ILE A 334 -4.77 10.46 -11.68
N ALA A 335 -3.45 10.55 -11.80
CA ALA A 335 -2.61 11.25 -10.84
C ALA A 335 -2.94 12.75 -10.74
N ILE A 336 -3.06 13.43 -11.88
CA ILE A 336 -3.40 14.87 -11.93
C ILE A 336 -4.79 15.11 -11.34
N ALA A 337 -5.77 14.28 -11.69
CA ALA A 337 -7.13 14.41 -11.16
C ALA A 337 -7.16 14.16 -9.65
N GLY A 338 -6.53 13.08 -9.18
CA GLY A 338 -6.49 12.72 -7.75
C GLY A 338 -5.86 13.83 -6.90
N PHE A 339 -4.59 14.15 -7.15
CA PHE A 339 -3.89 15.22 -6.40
C PHE A 339 -4.57 16.58 -6.53
N GLY A 340 -5.16 16.91 -7.70
CA GLY A 340 -5.92 18.15 -7.90
C GLY A 340 -7.16 18.22 -7.02
N ILE A 341 -7.93 17.14 -6.91
CA ILE A 341 -9.12 17.06 -6.05
C ILE A 341 -8.70 17.16 -4.58
N VAL A 342 -7.65 16.44 -4.14
CA VAL A 342 -7.16 16.49 -2.76
C VAL A 342 -6.71 17.88 -2.39
N LEU A 343 -5.90 18.52 -3.25
CA LEU A 343 -5.43 19.90 -3.01
C LEU A 343 -6.60 20.87 -2.85
N ALA A 344 -7.54 20.84 -3.79
CA ALA A 344 -8.74 21.69 -3.74
C ALA A 344 -9.56 21.45 -2.46
N SER A 345 -9.74 20.19 -2.08
CA SER A 345 -10.50 19.80 -0.88
C SER A 345 -9.84 20.29 0.41
N LEU A 346 -8.51 20.16 0.53
CA LEU A 346 -7.77 20.66 1.69
C LEU A 346 -7.79 22.20 1.78
N LEU A 347 -7.74 22.90 0.65
CA LEU A 347 -7.90 24.36 0.62
C LEU A 347 -9.31 24.77 1.06
N VAL A 348 -10.35 24.06 0.61
CA VAL A 348 -11.74 24.29 1.08
C VAL A 348 -11.87 23.98 2.57
N ALA A 349 -11.26 22.89 3.07
CA ALA A 349 -11.28 22.58 4.49
C ALA A 349 -10.56 23.64 5.33
N ALA A 350 -9.40 24.12 4.89
CA ALA A 350 -8.68 25.21 5.56
C ALA A 350 -9.48 26.52 5.59
N PHE A 351 -10.13 26.86 4.47
CA PHE A 351 -11.04 28.02 4.40
C PHE A 351 -12.23 27.86 5.34
N ALA A 352 -12.84 26.68 5.40
CA ALA A 352 -13.95 26.36 6.29
C ALA A 352 -13.55 26.53 7.78
N LEU A 353 -12.34 26.05 8.13
CA LEU A 353 -11.79 26.18 9.47
C LEU A 353 -11.45 27.64 9.82
N TYR A 354 -10.93 28.40 8.86
CA TYR A 354 -10.59 29.80 9.05
C TYR A 354 -11.84 30.68 9.23
N THR A 355 -12.92 30.40 8.50
CA THR A 355 -14.18 31.15 8.52
C THR A 355 -15.21 30.62 9.51
N ASP A 356 -14.87 29.59 10.30
CA ASP A 356 -15.78 28.82 11.18
C ASP A 356 -17.02 28.25 10.45
N ASN A 357 -16.95 28.06 9.15
CA ASN A 357 -18.04 27.47 8.36
C ASN A 357 -17.98 25.94 8.37
N LYS A 358 -18.37 25.35 9.50
CA LYS A 358 -18.26 23.90 9.75
C LYS A 358 -19.07 23.04 8.78
N MET A 359 -20.08 23.59 8.10
CA MET A 359 -20.92 22.85 7.16
C MET A 359 -20.14 22.38 5.92
N LEU A 360 -19.04 23.04 5.55
CA LEU A 360 -18.20 22.65 4.41
C LEU A 360 -17.29 21.46 4.72
N LEU A 361 -16.98 21.19 6.00
CA LEU A 361 -16.00 20.17 6.39
C LEU A 361 -16.36 18.74 5.94
N PRO A 362 -17.60 18.23 6.09
CA PRO A 362 -17.96 16.90 5.61
C PRO A 362 -17.81 16.74 4.10
N PHE A 363 -18.14 17.77 3.32
CA PHE A 363 -18.00 17.76 1.86
C PHE A 363 -16.53 17.79 1.44
N ALA A 364 -15.72 18.62 2.12
CA ALA A 364 -14.29 18.64 1.90
C ALA A 364 -13.65 17.29 2.26
N ALA A 365 -14.08 16.66 3.35
CA ALA A 365 -13.62 15.33 3.75
C ALA A 365 -13.97 14.25 2.71
N ALA A 366 -15.20 14.22 2.23
CA ALA A 366 -15.63 13.29 1.19
C ALA A 366 -14.88 13.50 -0.13
N ALA A 367 -14.69 14.75 -0.56
CA ALA A 367 -13.95 15.05 -1.78
C ALA A 367 -12.45 14.72 -1.64
N MET A 368 -11.85 14.98 -0.47
CA MET A 368 -10.48 14.62 -0.16
C MET A 368 -10.27 13.10 -0.28
N LEU A 369 -11.14 12.30 0.35
CA LEU A 369 -11.07 10.84 0.24
C LEU A 369 -11.24 10.38 -1.21
N TRP A 370 -12.20 10.97 -1.96
CA TRP A 370 -12.37 10.63 -3.37
C TRP A 370 -11.10 10.85 -4.19
N GLY A 371 -10.46 12.01 -4.04
CA GLY A 371 -9.23 12.34 -4.74
C GLY A 371 -8.05 11.48 -4.32
N HIS A 372 -7.90 11.25 -3.00
CA HIS A 372 -6.83 10.42 -2.45
C HIS A 372 -6.87 8.98 -2.99
N TYR A 373 -8.05 8.39 -3.13
CA TYR A 373 -8.19 7.04 -3.67
C TYR A 373 -7.85 6.95 -5.17
N TRP A 374 -7.67 8.09 -5.84
CA TRP A 374 -7.17 8.17 -7.22
C TRP A 374 -5.67 8.43 -7.27
N ASP A 375 -5.15 9.42 -6.55
CA ASP A 375 -3.73 9.75 -6.58
C ASP A 375 -2.85 8.64 -5.99
N ALA A 376 -3.31 8.05 -4.90
CA ALA A 376 -2.63 6.93 -4.27
C ALA A 376 -2.68 5.65 -5.11
N SER A 377 -3.68 5.47 -5.97
CA SER A 377 -3.91 4.21 -6.68
C SER A 377 -2.70 3.76 -7.50
N ASN A 378 -2.01 4.66 -8.17
CA ASN A 378 -0.92 4.34 -9.09
C ASN A 378 0.49 4.55 -8.52
N CYS A 379 0.62 5.15 -7.34
CA CYS A 379 1.92 5.50 -6.78
C CYS A 379 2.85 4.28 -6.56
N MET A 380 2.28 3.15 -6.13
CA MET A 380 2.99 1.87 -5.96
C MET A 380 3.14 1.10 -7.28
N THR A 381 2.10 1.15 -8.11
CA THR A 381 2.03 0.43 -9.39
C THR A 381 3.12 0.89 -10.35
N ILE A 382 3.26 2.20 -10.55
CA ILE A 382 4.19 2.78 -11.53
C ILE A 382 5.65 2.35 -11.28
N PRO A 383 6.28 2.61 -10.11
CA PRO A 383 7.68 2.27 -9.91
C PRO A 383 7.96 0.76 -9.95
N THR A 384 6.99 -0.07 -9.53
CA THR A 384 7.12 -1.53 -9.57
C THR A 384 7.01 -2.06 -11.00
N MET A 385 6.09 -1.50 -11.80
CA MET A 385 5.83 -1.90 -13.17
C MET A 385 6.99 -1.54 -14.11
N VAL A 386 7.51 -0.31 -14.01
CA VAL A 386 8.59 0.16 -14.90
C VAL A 386 9.96 -0.43 -14.53
N ALA A 387 10.12 -0.97 -13.33
CA ALA A 387 11.35 -1.66 -12.93
C ALA A 387 11.56 -2.94 -13.75
N LYS A 388 12.83 -3.21 -14.12
CA LYS A 388 13.15 -4.51 -14.73
C LYS A 388 12.75 -5.65 -13.80
N PRO A 389 12.27 -6.77 -14.34
CA PRO A 389 11.78 -7.91 -13.55
C PRO A 389 12.72 -8.34 -12.42
N LYS A 390 14.03 -8.36 -12.69
CA LYS A 390 15.07 -8.75 -11.69
C LYS A 390 15.21 -7.83 -10.48
N TYR A 391 14.59 -6.65 -10.50
CA TYR A 391 14.63 -5.65 -9.43
C TYR A 391 13.24 -5.27 -8.92
N ARG A 392 12.18 -5.93 -9.36
CA ARG A 392 10.80 -5.55 -9.03
C ARG A 392 10.51 -5.56 -7.54
N GLY A 393 10.97 -6.58 -6.83
CA GLY A 393 10.82 -6.63 -5.37
C GLY A 393 11.50 -5.45 -4.69
N THR A 394 12.75 -5.18 -5.09
CA THR A 394 13.50 -4.01 -4.60
C THR A 394 12.78 -2.69 -4.93
N ALA A 395 12.28 -2.53 -6.15
CA ALA A 395 11.56 -1.32 -6.58
C ALA A 395 10.26 -1.12 -5.78
N SER A 396 9.48 -2.18 -5.59
CA SER A 396 8.26 -2.17 -4.78
C SER A 396 8.56 -1.83 -3.32
N GLY A 397 9.64 -2.40 -2.76
CA GLY A 397 10.09 -2.11 -1.40
C GLY A 397 10.45 -0.64 -1.20
N PHE A 398 11.20 -0.05 -2.16
CA PHE A 398 11.51 1.39 -2.13
C PHE A 398 10.26 2.25 -2.24
N ALA A 399 9.33 1.93 -3.14
CA ALA A 399 8.08 2.68 -3.28
C ALA A 399 7.28 2.65 -1.97
N TYR A 400 7.13 1.47 -1.37
CA TYR A 400 6.38 1.34 -0.13
C TYR A 400 7.08 1.98 1.08
N MET A 401 8.40 1.99 1.13
CA MET A 401 9.16 2.79 2.09
C MET A 401 8.77 4.28 2.02
N PHE A 402 8.63 4.83 0.81
CA PHE A 402 8.20 6.23 0.61
C PHE A 402 6.72 6.47 0.97
N VAL A 403 5.89 5.44 1.09
CA VAL A 403 4.57 5.54 1.72
C VAL A 403 4.70 5.57 3.25
N LYS A 404 5.51 4.67 3.82
CA LYS A 404 5.55 4.42 5.27
C LYS A 404 6.33 5.47 6.05
N LEU A 405 7.40 5.99 5.48
CA LEU A 405 8.18 7.06 6.11
C LEU A 405 7.34 8.31 6.42
N PRO A 406 6.65 8.92 5.45
CA PRO A 406 5.80 10.07 5.72
C PRO A 406 4.59 9.71 6.59
N SER A 407 4.01 8.52 6.47
CA SER A 407 2.92 8.08 7.32
C SER A 407 3.33 8.00 8.80
N PHE A 408 4.51 7.44 9.08
CA PHE A 408 5.09 7.42 10.43
C PHE A 408 5.28 8.84 10.97
N LEU A 409 5.93 9.71 10.19
CA LEU A 409 6.20 11.09 10.59
C LEU A 409 4.91 11.89 10.78
N ALA A 410 3.93 11.74 9.89
CA ALA A 410 2.64 12.42 9.96
C ALA A 410 1.88 12.05 11.24
N ILE A 411 1.69 10.76 11.50
CA ILE A 411 0.96 10.32 12.71
C ILE A 411 1.67 10.78 13.98
N PHE A 412 3.01 10.73 13.99
CA PHE A 412 3.79 11.07 15.17
C PHE A 412 3.90 12.59 15.42
N LEU A 413 4.13 13.40 14.37
CA LEU A 413 4.42 14.83 14.50
C LEU A 413 3.20 15.74 14.39
N PHE A 414 2.11 15.28 13.75
CA PHE A 414 0.96 16.14 13.49
C PHE A 414 0.28 16.70 14.73
N PRO A 415 0.13 15.98 15.88
CA PRO A 415 -0.41 16.58 17.09
C PRO A 415 0.35 17.82 17.57
N SER A 416 1.68 17.77 17.47
CA SER A 416 2.53 18.90 17.83
C SER A 416 2.39 20.06 16.85
N LEU A 417 2.32 19.76 15.55
CA LEU A 417 2.07 20.76 14.51
C LEU A 417 0.71 21.43 14.70
N PHE A 418 -0.31 20.62 14.92
CA PHE A 418 -1.68 21.10 15.17
C PHE A 418 -1.76 22.03 16.37
N ALA A 419 -1.06 21.70 17.47
CA ALA A 419 -0.99 22.54 18.65
C ALA A 419 -0.23 23.87 18.40
N ALA A 420 0.81 23.83 17.54
CA ALA A 420 1.64 25.00 17.27
C ALA A 420 1.01 26.03 16.34
N ILE A 421 0.34 25.61 15.27
CA ILE A 421 -0.18 26.50 14.20
C ILE A 421 -1.71 26.44 14.03
N GLY A 422 -2.40 25.71 14.89
CA GLY A 422 -3.85 25.56 14.87
C GLY A 422 -4.38 24.73 13.69
N GLN A 423 -5.69 24.55 13.67
CA GLN A 423 -6.36 23.62 12.73
C GLN A 423 -6.23 24.05 11.27
N ALA A 424 -6.55 25.30 10.97
CA ALA A 424 -6.48 25.84 9.60
C ALA A 424 -5.04 25.85 9.08
N GLY A 425 -4.07 26.26 9.92
CA GLY A 425 -2.65 26.27 9.58
C GLY A 425 -2.12 24.86 9.31
N ALA A 426 -2.47 23.89 10.15
CA ALA A 426 -2.08 22.49 9.97
C ALA A 426 -2.68 21.90 8.68
N THR A 427 -3.94 22.22 8.36
CA THR A 427 -4.57 21.77 7.10
C THR A 427 -3.88 22.37 5.88
N LEU A 428 -3.52 23.67 5.92
CA LEU A 428 -2.74 24.30 4.85
C LEU A 428 -1.34 23.69 4.69
N PHE A 429 -0.68 23.34 5.81
CA PHE A 429 0.59 22.65 5.76
C PHE A 429 0.46 21.29 5.05
N VAL A 430 -0.57 20.52 5.35
CA VAL A 430 -0.84 19.25 4.70
C VAL A 430 -1.12 19.42 3.20
N ALA A 431 -1.75 20.51 2.78
CA ALA A 431 -2.03 20.81 1.37
C ALA A 431 -0.76 20.99 0.51
N ILE A 432 0.40 21.20 1.12
CA ILE A 432 1.70 21.26 0.41
C ILE A 432 2.03 19.90 -0.26
N PHE A 433 1.67 18.79 0.37
CA PHE A 433 2.01 17.46 -0.15
C PHE A 433 1.28 17.13 -1.45
N PRO A 434 -0.07 17.23 -1.54
CA PRO A 434 -0.75 17.01 -2.81
C PRO A 434 -0.39 18.05 -3.87
N LEU A 435 0.01 19.27 -3.49
CA LEU A 435 0.57 20.25 -4.44
C LEU A 435 1.87 19.72 -5.08
N ILE A 436 2.79 19.20 -4.26
CA ILE A 436 4.04 18.58 -4.76
C ILE A 436 3.72 17.38 -5.64
N GLY A 437 2.79 16.50 -5.24
CA GLY A 437 2.33 15.36 -6.04
C GLY A 437 1.74 15.79 -7.38
N LEU A 438 0.89 16.81 -7.39
CA LEU A 438 0.29 17.40 -8.59
C LEU A 438 1.34 17.96 -9.56
N LEU A 439 2.26 18.76 -9.06
CA LEU A 439 3.35 19.31 -9.86
C LEU A 439 4.24 18.19 -10.43
N ALA A 440 4.54 17.17 -9.64
CA ALA A 440 5.29 16.02 -10.10
C ALA A 440 4.53 15.23 -11.18
N ALA A 441 3.20 15.06 -11.06
CA ALA A 441 2.37 14.42 -12.06
C ALA A 441 2.34 15.21 -13.39
N ILE A 442 2.33 16.55 -13.32
CA ILE A 442 2.31 17.42 -14.50
C ILE A 442 3.68 17.46 -15.20
N PHE A 443 4.78 17.61 -14.46
CA PHE A 443 6.09 17.93 -15.04
C PHE A 443 7.07 16.74 -15.11
N ILE A 444 6.91 15.73 -14.22
CA ILE A 444 7.85 14.62 -14.12
C ILE A 444 7.28 13.34 -14.73
N LEU A 445 6.00 12.99 -14.46
CA LEU A 445 5.42 11.73 -14.89
C LEU A 445 5.22 11.70 -16.42
N PRO A 446 5.90 10.81 -17.16
CA PRO A 446 5.49 10.45 -18.52
C PRO A 446 4.27 9.55 -18.47
N GLU A 447 3.49 9.46 -19.54
CA GLU A 447 2.46 8.41 -19.61
C GLU A 447 3.15 7.05 -19.76
N VAL A 448 2.77 6.11 -18.89
CA VAL A 448 3.40 4.79 -18.80
C VAL A 448 2.37 3.65 -18.82
N TYR A 449 1.09 3.93 -19.10
CA TYR A 449 0.11 2.86 -19.25
C TYR A 449 0.53 1.93 -20.39
N GLY A 450 0.63 0.64 -20.07
CA GLY A 450 1.11 -0.34 -21.03
C GLY A 450 2.61 -0.28 -21.33
N TYR A 451 3.43 0.27 -20.45
CA TYR A 451 4.88 0.32 -20.60
C TYR A 451 5.50 -1.08 -20.73
N GLU A 452 6.37 -1.24 -21.72
CA GLU A 452 7.18 -2.44 -21.93
C GLU A 452 8.61 -2.19 -21.47
N ASN A 453 9.14 -3.11 -20.69
CA ASN A 453 10.56 -3.15 -20.39
C ASN A 453 11.29 -3.83 -21.57
N ASP A 454 12.08 -3.07 -22.32
CA ASP A 454 12.98 -3.60 -23.34
C ASP A 454 14.12 -4.42 -22.73
#